data_bd8c5baf249866dfd0e7a1735a986f02
#
_entry.id   bd8c5baf249866dfd0e7a1735a986f02
#
_cell.length_a   1.000
_cell.length_b   1.000
_cell.length_c   1.000
_cell.angle_alpha   90.00
_cell.angle_beta   90.00
_cell.angle_gamma   90.00
#
_symmetry.space_group_name_H-M   'P 1'
#
loop_
_entity.id
_entity.type
_entity.pdbx_description
1 polymer ?
#
loop_
_entity_poly.entity_id
_entity_poly.type
_entity_poly.pdbx_seq_one_letter_code
_entity_poly.pdbx_strand_id
1 'polypeptide(L)'
;MPSLSRSSSSNSHPKQTNSLSQCPSTASLSSENRNTSSTGTDPVEPQDDTKFKQLLSVLKKAIGVKDMGAMRLSLPAHLITPVGNLEYWCYLDRPDFFAAINDSDDDFERMLAVLRWTLTKDAKFVHGPVCKPYNSVLGEQFRCIYDVVPSKVDPDSGDLLVYESPSRATSPAGTADSGPARTASFQTASSSTALDPEDPGPLRDGNRSGSSLATTVNKPSSSTRVVFLNEQVSHHPPISCFWYEARSKADGQASKPLVIAHGVDQISAKFTGTSVKVFPGPMNKGIFVKLPDRHEEYEITHPTATVTGLIRANPYVVITDCAYITCRSAQKRRFRTIINYVDESWVGKAKFALEGVIYELQETDDPNQWTKIKQVPSDRIWCKFSGSWRGVVSYTMTEQSPRTSGASQEQGNKTRELVDLSSLKPLPKTVKPESNQTEMESRKFWTSLTSLIQAQNFAEATKVKQNIEQHQRDLSNKRKNNNQPFKPVIFCIDDDENANSDLPDQHLGPNGYAKFSKPTLTPDGAKILEAEFNGIGYDGPPLDK
;
A
#
# COMPACT_ATOMS: atom_id res chain seq x y z
N MET A 1 -65.61 -16.80 -5.43
CA MET A 1 -66.29 -17.99 -5.88
C MET A 1 -66.48 -17.93 -7.38
N PRO A 2 -66.44 -19.02 -8.11
CA PRO A 2 -65.52 -20.13 -8.25
C PRO A 2 -65.05 -20.20 -9.72
N SER A 3 -64.19 -21.03 -10.21
CA SER A 3 -63.94 -22.47 -10.19
C SER A 3 -62.68 -22.79 -11.00
N LEU A 4 -61.76 -23.59 -10.58
CA LEU A 4 -61.61 -25.04 -10.73
C LEU A 4 -61.64 -25.60 -12.18
N SER A 5 -60.52 -26.19 -12.57
CA SER A 5 -60.33 -27.58 -13.05
C SER A 5 -58.83 -27.78 -13.46
N ARG A 6 -58.06 -28.64 -12.83
CA ARG A 6 -57.84 -30.10 -13.00
C ARG A 6 -57.57 -30.47 -14.46
N SER A 7 -56.56 -31.21 -14.85
CA SER A 7 -55.83 -32.42 -14.38
C SER A 7 -54.77 -32.71 -15.44
N SER A 8 -53.74 -33.50 -15.38
CA SER A 8 -53.42 -34.75 -14.74
C SER A 8 -51.98 -35.16 -15.10
N SER A 9 -51.33 -35.68 -14.13
CA SER A 9 -50.34 -36.75 -14.07
C SER A 9 -49.83 -37.44 -15.33
N SER A 10 -48.53 -37.65 -15.41
CA SER A 10 -47.97 -39.00 -15.62
C SER A 10 -46.52 -39.09 -15.14
N ASN A 11 -46.27 -40.08 -14.29
CA ASN A 11 -45.02 -40.63 -13.82
C ASN A 11 -44.15 -41.22 -14.94
N SER A 12 -42.84 -41.05 -14.87
CA SER A 12 -41.91 -42.17 -15.13
C SER A 12 -40.50 -41.83 -14.64
N HIS A 13 -40.06 -42.45 -13.56
CA HIS A 13 -38.68 -42.84 -13.34
C HIS A 13 -38.34 -44.02 -14.28
N PRO A 14 -37.08 -44.26 -14.73
CA PRO A 14 -35.93 -44.53 -13.89
C PRO A 14 -34.54 -44.29 -14.53
N LYS A 15 -33.57 -44.58 -13.73
CA LYS A 15 -32.20 -45.07 -13.98
C LYS A 15 -31.07 -44.12 -13.69
N GLN A 16 -30.47 -44.39 -12.55
CA GLN A 16 -29.05 -44.14 -12.23
C GLN A 16 -28.14 -44.70 -13.31
N THR A 17 -27.19 -43.88 -13.75
CA THR A 17 -25.89 -44.37 -14.21
C THR A 17 -24.82 -43.45 -13.62
N ASN A 18 -24.03 -44.06 -12.74
CA ASN A 18 -22.78 -43.55 -12.27
C ASN A 18 -21.82 -43.32 -13.46
N SER A 19 -21.35 -42.10 -13.61
CA SER A 19 -20.11 -41.83 -14.32
C SER A 19 -19.25 -40.89 -13.51
N LEU A 20 -18.21 -41.46 -12.88
CA LEU A 20 -17.06 -40.78 -12.34
C LEU A 20 -16.36 -40.00 -13.48
N SER A 21 -16.50 -38.70 -13.51
CA SER A 21 -15.61 -37.87 -14.34
C SER A 21 -14.43 -37.42 -13.49
N GLN A 22 -13.28 -38.02 -13.80
CA GLN A 22 -11.96 -37.66 -13.32
C GLN A 22 -11.63 -36.23 -13.72
N CYS A 23 -11.18 -35.43 -12.75
CA CYS A 23 -10.51 -34.17 -13.01
C CYS A 23 -9.15 -34.42 -13.66
N PRO A 24 -8.74 -33.65 -14.67
CA PRO A 24 -7.45 -33.84 -15.30
C PRO A 24 -6.33 -33.35 -14.37
N SER A 25 -5.37 -34.23 -14.19
CA SER A 25 -4.11 -34.04 -13.50
C SER A 25 -3.27 -32.91 -14.12
N THR A 26 -2.60 -32.20 -13.26
CA THR A 26 -1.54 -31.24 -13.54
C THR A 26 -0.53 -31.73 -14.56
N ALA A 27 -0.45 -31.09 -15.72
CA ALA A 27 0.64 -31.30 -16.65
C ALA A 27 1.90 -30.56 -16.14
N SER A 28 2.82 -31.31 -15.60
CA SER A 28 4.22 -30.91 -15.43
C SER A 28 4.90 -30.92 -16.82
N LEU A 29 5.36 -29.75 -17.26
CA LEU A 29 6.24 -29.65 -18.40
C LEU A 29 7.64 -30.14 -17.99
N SER A 30 7.92 -31.41 -18.26
CA SER A 30 9.28 -31.95 -18.36
C SER A 30 9.87 -31.52 -19.70
N SER A 31 10.96 -30.78 -19.64
CA SER A 31 11.80 -30.47 -20.80
C SER A 31 12.61 -31.71 -21.19
N GLU A 32 12.34 -32.29 -22.34
CA GLU A 32 13.23 -33.27 -22.96
C GLU A 32 14.54 -32.61 -23.40
N ASN A 33 15.61 -33.11 -22.82
CA ASN A 33 17.00 -32.79 -23.17
C ASN A 33 17.38 -33.53 -24.45
N ARG A 34 17.57 -32.81 -25.55
CA ARG A 34 18.37 -33.30 -26.67
C ARG A 34 19.77 -32.74 -26.58
N ASN A 35 20.70 -33.60 -26.24
CA ASN A 35 22.14 -33.38 -26.35
C ASN A 35 22.53 -33.09 -27.80
N THR A 36 23.03 -31.88 -28.06
CA THR A 36 24.00 -31.64 -29.13
C THR A 36 25.13 -30.81 -28.54
N SER A 37 26.30 -31.39 -28.54
CA SER A 37 27.58 -30.79 -28.18
C SER A 37 27.94 -29.65 -29.14
N SER A 38 28.15 -28.42 -28.61
CA SER A 38 29.02 -27.41 -29.23
C SER A 38 29.53 -26.43 -28.20
N THR A 39 30.84 -26.43 -28.07
CA THR A 39 31.83 -25.36 -27.73
C THR A 39 31.31 -24.09 -27.03
N GLY A 40 32.04 -23.75 -25.97
CA GLY A 40 31.85 -22.65 -25.03
C GLY A 40 31.51 -21.31 -25.66
N THR A 41 30.50 -20.74 -25.09
CA THR A 41 30.24 -19.29 -25.02
C THR A 41 29.63 -19.02 -23.66
N ASP A 42 30.12 -17.95 -22.99
CA ASP A 42 29.65 -17.47 -21.69
C ASP A 42 28.12 -17.33 -21.66
N PRO A 43 27.46 -17.54 -20.51
CA PRO A 43 26.03 -17.36 -20.39
C PRO A 43 25.68 -15.87 -20.54
N VAL A 44 25.18 -15.50 -21.72
CA VAL A 44 24.57 -14.20 -21.97
C VAL A 44 23.37 -14.05 -21.02
N GLU A 45 23.39 -13.02 -20.17
CA GLU A 45 22.24 -12.64 -19.34
C GLU A 45 20.97 -12.53 -20.20
N PRO A 46 19.84 -13.08 -19.77
CA PRO A 46 18.58 -12.89 -20.48
C PRO A 46 18.23 -11.40 -20.46
N GLN A 47 18.22 -10.77 -21.60
CA GLN A 47 17.83 -9.38 -21.79
C GLN A 47 16.44 -9.13 -21.18
N ASP A 48 16.20 -7.95 -20.60
CA ASP A 48 14.94 -7.57 -19.95
C ASP A 48 13.70 -7.83 -20.80
N ASP A 49 13.80 -7.70 -22.12
CA ASP A 49 12.75 -8.07 -23.09
C ASP A 49 12.27 -9.53 -22.97
N THR A 50 13.14 -10.45 -22.60
CA THR A 50 12.79 -11.87 -22.42
C THR A 50 11.98 -12.08 -21.14
N LYS A 51 12.34 -11.40 -20.07
CA LYS A 51 11.60 -11.41 -18.78
C LYS A 51 10.18 -10.88 -18.97
N PHE A 52 10.03 -9.76 -19.68
CA PHE A 52 8.71 -9.17 -19.97
C PHE A 52 7.85 -10.06 -20.86
N LYS A 53 8.41 -10.69 -21.88
CA LYS A 53 7.68 -11.67 -22.74
C LYS A 53 7.19 -12.86 -21.93
N GLN A 54 7.99 -13.36 -21.00
CA GLN A 54 7.60 -14.46 -20.10
C GLN A 54 6.50 -14.02 -19.14
N LEU A 55 6.61 -12.84 -18.51
CA LEU A 55 5.56 -12.26 -17.66
C LEU A 55 4.25 -12.12 -18.44
N LEU A 56 4.30 -11.57 -19.64
CA LEU A 56 3.12 -11.39 -20.49
C LEU A 56 2.49 -12.73 -20.89
N SER A 57 3.30 -13.75 -21.14
CA SER A 57 2.82 -15.12 -21.41
C SER A 57 2.07 -15.71 -20.22
N VAL A 58 2.55 -15.48 -19.00
CA VAL A 58 1.89 -15.92 -17.78
C VAL A 58 0.59 -15.14 -17.56
N LEU A 59 0.61 -13.81 -17.75
CA LEU A 59 -0.58 -12.95 -17.59
C LEU A 59 -1.67 -13.27 -18.61
N LYS A 60 -1.33 -13.67 -19.84
CA LYS A 60 -2.31 -14.10 -20.85
C LYS A 60 -3.18 -15.27 -20.41
N LYS A 61 -2.68 -16.14 -19.51
CA LYS A 61 -3.48 -17.24 -18.93
C LYS A 61 -4.58 -16.74 -17.99
N ALA A 62 -4.49 -15.48 -17.55
CA ALA A 62 -5.46 -14.84 -16.67
C ALA A 62 -6.51 -14.00 -17.43
N ILE A 63 -6.49 -14.00 -18.78
CA ILE A 63 -7.50 -13.29 -19.58
C ILE A 63 -8.88 -13.88 -19.28
N GLY A 64 -9.84 -13.00 -18.95
CA GLY A 64 -11.21 -13.40 -18.64
C GLY A 64 -11.46 -13.81 -17.18
N VAL A 65 -10.43 -13.93 -16.38
CA VAL A 65 -10.55 -14.19 -14.94
C VAL A 65 -11.00 -12.92 -14.21
N LYS A 66 -12.02 -13.03 -13.36
CA LYS A 66 -12.58 -11.88 -12.62
C LYS A 66 -11.59 -11.32 -11.59
N ASP A 67 -10.87 -12.20 -10.90
CA ASP A 67 -9.85 -11.85 -9.92
C ASP A 67 -8.64 -12.79 -10.01
N MET A 68 -7.48 -12.22 -10.33
CA MET A 68 -6.21 -12.96 -10.40
C MET A 68 -5.69 -13.35 -9.01
N GLY A 69 -6.08 -12.63 -7.95
CA GLY A 69 -5.72 -12.96 -6.56
C GLY A 69 -6.32 -14.30 -6.12
N ALA A 70 -7.45 -14.70 -6.69
CA ALA A 70 -8.07 -16.00 -6.46
C ALA A 70 -7.40 -17.15 -7.26
N MET A 71 -6.56 -16.83 -8.25
CA MET A 71 -5.84 -17.84 -9.05
C MET A 71 -4.58 -18.31 -8.31
N ARG A 72 -4.32 -19.60 -8.39
CA ARG A 72 -3.04 -20.20 -7.95
C ARG A 72 -1.94 -19.97 -9.00
N LEU A 73 -1.59 -18.71 -9.23
CA LEU A 73 -0.58 -18.33 -10.20
C LEU A 73 0.77 -18.18 -9.49
N SER A 74 1.68 -19.13 -9.76
CA SER A 74 3.07 -19.05 -9.31
C SER A 74 3.95 -18.43 -10.41
N LEU A 75 4.67 -17.36 -10.06
CA LEU A 75 5.63 -16.73 -10.96
C LEU A 75 7.02 -17.33 -10.76
N PRO A 76 7.82 -17.46 -11.84
CA PRO A 76 9.24 -17.80 -11.73
C PRO A 76 10.01 -16.81 -10.86
N ALA A 77 11.06 -17.27 -10.15
CA ALA A 77 11.79 -16.46 -9.18
C ALA A 77 12.43 -15.20 -9.78
N HIS A 78 12.88 -15.24 -11.04
CA HIS A 78 13.48 -14.09 -11.72
C HIS A 78 12.51 -12.94 -12.05
N LEU A 79 11.19 -13.16 -11.89
CA LEU A 79 10.15 -12.13 -12.07
C LEU A 79 9.68 -11.53 -10.73
N ILE A 80 10.27 -11.93 -9.63
CA ILE A 80 9.87 -11.52 -8.28
C ILE A 80 10.93 -10.60 -7.70
N THR A 81 10.49 -9.53 -7.05
CA THR A 81 11.35 -8.64 -6.27
C THR A 81 11.55 -9.23 -4.87
N PRO A 82 12.78 -9.23 -4.32
CA PRO A 82 13.08 -9.85 -3.03
C PRO A 82 12.60 -8.99 -1.84
N VAL A 83 11.29 -8.82 -1.73
CA VAL A 83 10.60 -8.12 -0.63
C VAL A 83 9.30 -8.85 -0.30
N GLY A 84 8.97 -8.96 0.97
CA GLY A 84 7.70 -9.54 1.43
C GLY A 84 6.50 -8.69 1.04
N ASN A 85 5.36 -9.32 0.73
CA ASN A 85 4.14 -8.61 0.39
C ASN A 85 3.65 -7.71 1.55
N LEU A 86 3.73 -8.21 2.79
CA LEU A 86 3.33 -7.46 3.98
C LEU A 86 4.22 -6.24 4.23
N GLU A 87 5.50 -6.31 3.90
CA GLU A 87 6.43 -5.19 3.96
C GLU A 87 6.18 -4.17 2.83
N TYR A 88 5.87 -4.64 1.63
CA TYR A 88 5.67 -3.79 0.46
C TYR A 88 4.39 -2.95 0.56
N TRP A 89 3.28 -3.55 0.99
CA TRP A 89 1.97 -2.89 1.12
C TRP A 89 1.74 -2.37 2.55
N CYS A 90 2.72 -1.64 3.10
CA CYS A 90 2.58 -1.11 4.46
C CYS A 90 1.81 0.22 4.55
N TYR A 91 1.51 0.93 3.44
CA TYR A 91 0.80 2.22 3.42
C TYR A 91 1.35 3.27 4.40
N LEU A 92 2.65 3.21 4.70
CA LEU A 92 3.30 4.04 5.72
C LEU A 92 4.68 4.51 5.26
N ASP A 93 4.78 4.91 3.99
CA ASP A 93 6.04 5.39 3.44
C ASP A 93 6.49 6.71 4.10
N ARG A 94 5.53 7.49 4.63
CA ARG A 94 5.77 8.76 5.34
C ARG A 94 5.06 8.75 6.71
N PRO A 95 5.62 8.07 7.71
CA PRO A 95 5.06 7.99 9.07
C PRO A 95 5.10 9.33 9.82
N ASP A 96 5.89 10.29 9.40
CA ASP A 96 5.93 11.65 9.92
C ASP A 96 4.63 12.42 9.67
N PHE A 97 4.01 12.23 8.50
CA PHE A 97 2.67 12.79 8.21
C PHE A 97 1.57 12.05 8.99
N PHE A 98 1.72 10.75 9.21
CA PHE A 98 0.79 9.99 10.06
C PHE A 98 0.82 10.48 11.50
N ALA A 99 2.02 10.68 12.06
CA ALA A 99 2.20 11.18 13.42
C ALA A 99 1.65 12.60 13.62
N ALA A 100 1.61 13.41 12.55
CA ALA A 100 1.14 14.79 12.59
C ALA A 100 -0.40 14.94 12.56
N ILE A 101 -1.16 13.87 12.34
CA ILE A 101 -2.63 13.97 12.16
C ILE A 101 -3.30 14.58 13.40
N ASN A 102 -2.79 14.32 14.60
CA ASN A 102 -3.38 14.80 15.86
C ASN A 102 -2.81 16.13 16.37
N ASP A 103 -1.91 16.79 15.62
CA ASP A 103 -1.18 17.97 16.10
C ASP A 103 -2.06 19.22 16.22
N SER A 104 -3.16 19.33 15.46
CA SER A 104 -4.02 20.51 15.45
C SER A 104 -5.30 20.32 16.28
N ASP A 105 -5.72 21.37 17.01
CA ASP A 105 -7.02 21.42 17.68
C ASP A 105 -8.18 21.79 16.75
N ASP A 106 -7.88 22.22 15.54
CA ASP A 106 -8.86 22.54 14.53
C ASP A 106 -9.21 21.29 13.70
N ASP A 107 -10.50 20.99 13.59
CA ASP A 107 -11.03 19.82 12.90
C ASP A 107 -10.79 19.83 11.39
N PHE A 108 -10.80 21.02 10.77
CA PHE A 108 -10.49 21.15 9.35
C PHE A 108 -8.98 20.95 9.06
N GLU A 109 -8.09 21.48 9.92
CA GLU A 109 -6.65 21.23 9.80
C GLU A 109 -6.31 19.75 9.97
N ARG A 110 -7.00 19.05 10.86
CA ARG A 110 -6.83 17.58 10.96
C ARG A 110 -7.29 16.87 9.70
N MET A 111 -8.40 17.28 9.05
CA MET A 111 -8.80 16.73 7.77
C MET A 111 -7.73 16.99 6.69
N LEU A 112 -7.10 18.18 6.66
CA LEU A 112 -5.97 18.46 5.77
C LEU A 112 -4.76 17.56 6.09
N ALA A 113 -4.48 17.30 7.37
CA ALA A 113 -3.39 16.40 7.78
C ALA A 113 -3.67 14.95 7.35
N VAL A 114 -4.91 14.47 7.49
CA VAL A 114 -5.33 13.14 6.99
C VAL A 114 -5.20 13.08 5.47
N LEU A 115 -5.57 14.14 4.74
CA LEU A 115 -5.40 14.22 3.29
C LEU A 115 -3.91 14.18 2.90
N ARG A 116 -3.05 14.94 3.58
CA ARG A 116 -1.58 14.90 3.35
C ARG A 116 -1.04 13.48 3.54
N TRP A 117 -1.39 12.82 4.64
CA TRP A 117 -0.97 11.44 4.86
C TRP A 117 -1.53 10.49 3.80
N THR A 118 -2.80 10.62 3.42
CA THR A 118 -3.42 9.80 2.37
C THR A 118 -2.64 9.89 1.04
N LEU A 119 -2.17 11.07 0.68
CA LEU A 119 -1.40 11.28 -0.55
C LEU A 119 0.04 10.77 -0.43
N THR A 120 0.63 10.78 0.77
CA THR A 120 2.05 10.45 1.00
C THR A 120 2.28 9.01 1.47
N LYS A 121 1.24 8.27 1.88
CA LYS A 121 1.35 6.91 2.44
C LYS A 121 1.96 5.89 1.47
N ASP A 122 1.91 6.17 0.17
CA ASP A 122 2.41 5.34 -0.92
C ASP A 122 3.48 6.07 -1.78
N ALA A 123 4.31 6.90 -1.15
CA ALA A 123 5.34 7.71 -1.81
C ALA A 123 6.31 6.88 -2.68
N LYS A 124 6.46 5.58 -2.40
CA LYS A 124 7.25 4.65 -3.22
C LYS A 124 6.84 4.60 -4.69
N PHE A 125 5.57 4.86 -5.01
CA PHE A 125 5.09 4.84 -6.40
C PHE A 125 5.38 6.13 -7.16
N VAL A 126 5.82 7.19 -6.49
CA VAL A 126 6.19 8.46 -7.15
C VAL A 126 7.45 8.28 -8.00
N HIS A 127 8.46 7.60 -7.47
CA HIS A 127 9.77 7.42 -8.09
C HIS A 127 10.20 5.96 -8.26
N GLY A 128 9.55 5.04 -7.54
CA GLY A 128 9.95 3.64 -7.51
C GLY A 128 9.47 2.83 -8.73
N PRO A 129 10.18 1.77 -9.07
CA PRO A 129 9.76 0.83 -10.09
C PRO A 129 8.52 0.04 -9.65
N VAL A 130 7.77 -0.46 -10.64
CA VAL A 130 6.71 -1.44 -10.38
C VAL A 130 7.37 -2.76 -9.96
N CYS A 131 6.98 -3.27 -8.80
CA CYS A 131 7.56 -4.48 -8.26
C CYS A 131 6.48 -5.52 -7.96
N LYS A 132 6.83 -6.79 -8.09
CA LYS A 132 6.01 -7.92 -7.64
C LYS A 132 6.70 -8.56 -6.44
N PRO A 133 6.18 -8.31 -5.22
CA PRO A 133 6.72 -8.91 -4.00
C PRO A 133 6.42 -10.42 -3.91
N TYR A 134 6.98 -11.08 -2.89
CA TYR A 134 6.61 -12.45 -2.54
C TYR A 134 5.12 -12.55 -2.22
N ASN A 135 4.52 -13.70 -2.50
CA ASN A 135 3.19 -14.00 -2.01
C ASN A 135 3.29 -14.42 -0.53
N SER A 136 2.62 -13.69 0.36
CA SER A 136 2.63 -14.01 1.78
C SER A 136 2.03 -15.39 2.07
N VAL A 137 2.59 -16.05 3.07
CA VAL A 137 2.08 -17.32 3.58
C VAL A 137 1.14 -17.07 4.77
N LEU A 138 0.27 -18.04 5.06
CA LEU A 138 -0.67 -17.93 6.17
C LEU A 138 0.09 -17.89 7.51
N GLY A 139 -0.18 -16.85 8.31
CA GLY A 139 0.48 -16.59 9.58
C GLY A 139 1.80 -15.82 9.45
N GLU A 140 2.23 -15.45 8.22
CA GLU A 140 3.35 -14.54 8.02
C GLU A 140 3.06 -13.20 8.67
N GLN A 141 4.06 -12.62 9.32
CA GLN A 141 3.99 -11.34 10.02
C GLN A 141 5.05 -10.38 9.53
N PHE A 142 4.74 -9.09 9.50
CA PHE A 142 5.74 -8.06 9.31
C PHE A 142 5.59 -6.99 10.39
N ARG A 143 6.71 -6.59 11.01
CA ARG A 143 6.76 -5.63 12.10
C ARG A 143 7.89 -4.65 11.86
N CYS A 144 7.65 -3.37 12.08
CA CYS A 144 8.70 -2.37 12.05
C CYS A 144 8.33 -1.16 12.90
N ILE A 145 9.35 -0.37 13.21
CA ILE A 145 9.19 0.90 13.92
C ILE A 145 9.80 2.04 13.10
N TYR A 146 9.30 3.24 13.39
CA TYR A 146 9.88 4.49 12.91
C TYR A 146 9.96 5.47 14.08
N ASP A 147 11.10 6.12 14.25
CA ASP A 147 11.26 7.24 15.17
C ASP A 147 11.31 8.51 14.32
N VAL A 148 10.24 9.30 14.35
CA VAL A 148 10.05 10.46 13.48
C VAL A 148 9.79 11.74 14.26
N VAL A 149 10.04 12.87 13.62
CA VAL A 149 9.52 14.17 14.01
C VAL A 149 8.28 14.42 13.16
N PRO A 150 7.10 14.66 13.77
CA PRO A 150 5.88 14.95 13.00
C PRO A 150 6.07 16.14 12.06
N SER A 151 5.58 16.04 10.83
CA SER A 151 5.56 17.16 9.88
C SER A 151 4.57 18.21 10.36
N LYS A 152 4.98 19.50 10.40
CA LYS A 152 4.15 20.59 10.92
C LYS A 152 3.92 21.65 9.86
N VAL A 153 2.80 22.34 9.97
CA VAL A 153 2.58 23.59 9.25
C VAL A 153 3.08 24.72 10.13
N ASP A 154 3.96 25.54 9.57
CA ASP A 154 4.43 26.76 10.26
C ASP A 154 3.25 27.72 10.44
N PRO A 155 2.94 28.13 11.68
CA PRO A 155 1.78 28.98 11.93
C PRO A 155 1.91 30.39 11.35
N ASP A 156 3.14 30.88 11.15
CA ASP A 156 3.40 32.24 10.69
C ASP A 156 3.43 32.32 9.15
N SER A 157 4.17 31.42 8.50
CA SER A 157 4.28 31.38 7.04
C SER A 157 3.18 30.54 6.37
N GLY A 158 2.65 29.54 7.04
CA GLY A 158 1.75 28.53 6.50
C GLY A 158 2.46 27.47 5.66
N ASP A 159 3.79 27.46 5.68
CA ASP A 159 4.60 26.50 4.93
C ASP A 159 4.64 25.14 5.64
N LEU A 160 4.72 24.06 4.86
CA LEU A 160 4.85 22.71 5.39
C LEU A 160 6.31 22.42 5.75
N LEU A 161 6.59 22.25 7.03
CA LEU A 161 7.90 21.87 7.55
C LEU A 161 8.00 20.34 7.59
N VAL A 162 8.87 19.80 6.74
CA VAL A 162 9.17 18.38 6.69
C VAL A 162 10.56 18.14 7.27
N TYR A 163 10.66 17.30 8.29
CA TYR A 163 11.92 16.98 8.92
C TYR A 163 12.49 15.67 8.35
N GLU A 164 13.75 15.69 7.93
CA GLU A 164 14.46 14.46 7.64
C GLU A 164 14.74 13.73 8.95
N SER A 165 14.42 12.44 9.01
CA SER A 165 14.79 11.60 10.14
C SER A 165 16.31 11.58 10.23
N PRO A 166 16.92 11.83 11.42
CA PRO A 166 18.37 11.73 11.54
C PRO A 166 18.77 10.29 11.17
N SER A 167 19.46 10.15 10.04
CA SER A 167 20.05 8.87 9.69
C SER A 167 20.97 8.49 10.86
N ARG A 168 20.76 7.30 11.43
CA ARG A 168 21.67 6.72 12.42
C ARG A 168 23.08 6.79 11.80
N ALA A 169 23.94 7.66 12.33
CA ALA A 169 25.29 7.82 11.84
C ALA A 169 25.95 6.44 11.88
N THR A 170 26.22 5.88 10.71
CA THR A 170 27.11 4.74 10.58
C THR A 170 28.46 5.22 11.09
N SER A 171 28.92 4.65 12.20
CA SER A 171 30.28 4.82 12.68
C SER A 171 31.25 4.58 11.52
N PRO A 172 32.34 5.35 11.38
CA PRO A 172 33.29 5.14 10.32
C PRO A 172 33.98 3.80 10.56
N ALA A 173 33.55 2.76 9.85
CA ALA A 173 34.29 1.52 9.75
C ALA A 173 35.55 1.78 8.93
N GLY A 174 36.69 1.40 9.50
CA GLY A 174 37.99 1.54 8.93
C GLY A 174 38.14 0.98 7.52
N THR A 175 38.99 1.61 6.78
CA THR A 175 39.52 1.24 5.48
C THR A 175 39.84 -0.24 5.35
N ALA A 176 39.09 -0.91 4.43
CA ALA A 176 39.59 -2.09 3.74
C ALA A 176 39.07 -2.05 2.30
N ASP A 177 40.04 -1.91 1.43
CA ASP A 177 40.00 -1.95 -0.03
C ASP A 177 39.40 -3.26 -0.55
N SER A 178 38.35 -3.16 -1.37
CA SER A 178 38.09 -4.08 -2.50
C SER A 178 36.81 -3.68 -3.27
N GLY A 179 36.99 -3.31 -4.51
CA GLY A 179 36.15 -3.40 -5.72
C GLY A 179 34.67 -3.03 -5.70
N PRO A 180 34.17 -2.34 -6.74
CA PRO A 180 32.84 -1.74 -6.72
C PRO A 180 31.75 -2.78 -6.95
N ALA A 181 30.84 -2.92 -5.96
CA ALA A 181 29.56 -3.57 -6.16
C ALA A 181 28.68 -2.69 -7.07
N ARG A 182 28.45 -3.16 -8.28
CA ARG A 182 27.53 -2.54 -9.22
C ARG A 182 26.09 -2.67 -8.71
N THR A 183 25.59 -1.61 -8.16
CA THR A 183 24.14 -1.39 -8.03
C THR A 183 23.56 -1.27 -9.43
N ALA A 184 22.71 -2.19 -9.82
CA ALA A 184 21.95 -2.09 -11.07
C ALA A 184 20.91 -0.96 -10.93
N SER A 185 21.30 0.25 -11.32
CA SER A 185 20.38 1.33 -11.59
C SER A 185 19.84 1.14 -13.00
N PHE A 186 18.52 1.04 -13.12
CA PHE A 186 17.84 1.14 -14.41
C PHE A 186 18.04 2.56 -14.95
N GLN A 187 19.02 2.75 -15.81
CA GLN A 187 19.15 3.95 -16.63
C GLN A 187 18.34 3.74 -17.90
N THR A 188 17.33 4.55 -18.09
CA THR A 188 16.65 4.73 -19.36
C THR A 188 17.61 5.38 -20.35
N ALA A 189 18.01 4.64 -21.37
CA ALA A 189 18.74 5.17 -22.50
C ALA A 189 17.78 6.01 -23.37
N SER A 190 17.95 7.32 -23.32
CA SER A 190 17.37 8.25 -24.30
C SER A 190 18.27 8.27 -25.54
N SER A 191 17.82 7.72 -26.65
CA SER A 191 18.45 7.98 -27.95
C SER A 191 18.11 9.37 -28.42
N SER A 192 19.08 10.27 -28.38
CA SER A 192 19.06 11.57 -29.04
C SER A 192 19.47 11.44 -30.49
N THR A 193 18.59 11.79 -31.43
CA THR A 193 19.01 12.17 -32.78
C THR A 193 19.21 13.69 -32.82
N ALA A 194 20.41 14.06 -33.15
CA ALA A 194 20.86 15.42 -33.32
C ALA A 194 20.31 16.04 -34.60
N LEU A 195 19.97 17.32 -34.55
CA LEU A 195 20.10 18.31 -35.62
C LEU A 195 20.49 19.63 -34.98
N ASP A 196 21.68 20.09 -35.30
CA ASP A 196 22.25 21.43 -35.08
C ASP A 196 21.96 22.33 -36.31
N PRO A 197 22.40 23.61 -36.31
CA PRO A 197 22.35 24.70 -35.35
C PRO A 197 21.81 26.01 -35.95
N GLU A 198 21.48 27.01 -35.12
CA GLU A 198 21.76 28.43 -35.42
C GLU A 198 21.71 29.30 -34.15
N ASP A 199 22.75 30.14 -34.01
CA ASP A 199 23.10 31.13 -33.00
C ASP A 199 22.87 32.55 -33.60
N PRO A 200 23.05 33.68 -32.89
CA PRO A 200 22.88 34.08 -31.48
C PRO A 200 22.12 35.41 -31.29
N GLY A 201 21.85 35.78 -30.04
CA GLY A 201 21.53 37.16 -29.67
C GLY A 201 21.39 37.38 -28.14
N PRO A 202 21.74 38.54 -27.61
CA PRO A 202 22.42 38.63 -26.31
C PRO A 202 21.56 39.05 -25.11
N LEU A 203 22.04 38.59 -23.91
CA LEU A 203 22.08 39.22 -22.58
C LEU A 203 20.88 40.07 -22.11
N ARG A 204 20.18 39.57 -21.07
CA ARG A 204 19.78 40.44 -19.96
C ARG A 204 19.94 39.70 -18.63
N ASP A 205 20.82 40.29 -17.79
CA ASP A 205 20.98 40.03 -16.38
C ASP A 205 19.65 40.11 -15.64
N GLY A 206 19.37 39.10 -14.82
CA GLY A 206 18.26 39.06 -13.90
C GLY A 206 18.68 38.21 -12.72
N ASN A 207 19.42 38.81 -11.80
CA ASN A 207 19.81 38.30 -10.49
C ASN A 207 18.59 37.71 -9.78
N ARG A 208 18.54 36.36 -9.65
CA ARG A 208 17.71 35.63 -8.68
C ARG A 208 18.62 34.74 -7.88
N SER A 209 19.16 35.33 -6.81
CA SER A 209 19.75 34.62 -5.71
C SER A 209 18.69 33.69 -5.09
N GLY A 210 18.69 32.42 -5.49
CA GLY A 210 18.07 31.34 -4.77
C GLY A 210 18.90 31.06 -3.51
N SER A 211 18.62 31.79 -2.45
CA SER A 211 19.14 31.54 -1.12
C SER A 211 18.44 30.28 -0.62
N SER A 212 19.05 29.13 -0.81
CA SER A 212 18.81 27.95 0.00
C SER A 212 19.35 28.23 1.40
N LEU A 213 18.55 28.91 2.20
CA LEU A 213 18.75 28.99 3.63
C LEU A 213 18.32 27.62 4.20
N ALA A 214 19.31 26.72 4.35
CA ALA A 214 19.22 25.66 5.32
C ALA A 214 19.11 26.33 6.70
N THR A 215 17.90 26.67 7.11
CA THR A 215 17.59 27.11 8.47
C THR A 215 17.88 25.89 9.34
N THR A 216 18.94 25.96 10.12
CA THR A 216 19.20 25.08 11.25
C THR A 216 18.10 25.32 12.27
N VAL A 217 16.94 24.70 12.05
CA VAL A 217 15.84 24.71 13.00
C VAL A 217 16.29 23.87 14.19
N ASN A 218 16.31 24.48 15.37
CA ASN A 218 16.53 23.81 16.64
C ASN A 218 15.73 22.50 16.67
N LYS A 219 16.45 21.40 16.93
CA LYS A 219 15.89 20.05 16.99
C LYS A 219 14.62 20.06 17.86
N PRO A 220 13.45 19.73 17.31
CA PRO A 220 12.24 19.68 18.13
C PRO A 220 12.43 18.68 19.26
N SER A 221 12.03 19.04 20.46
CA SER A 221 12.32 18.31 21.69
C SER A 221 11.56 17.00 21.86
N SER A 222 10.63 16.66 20.97
CA SER A 222 9.84 15.42 21.07
C SER A 222 9.82 14.65 19.76
N SER A 223 10.37 13.42 19.79
CA SER A 223 10.18 12.45 18.72
C SER A 223 8.94 11.60 18.98
N THR A 224 8.31 11.15 17.91
CA THR A 224 7.17 10.23 17.95
C THR A 224 7.61 8.87 17.41
N ARG A 225 7.30 7.80 18.14
CA ARG A 225 7.46 6.45 17.62
C ARG A 225 6.19 6.01 16.94
N VAL A 226 6.32 5.49 15.72
CA VAL A 226 5.24 4.84 14.99
C VAL A 226 5.59 3.37 14.87
N VAL A 227 4.69 2.50 15.31
CA VAL A 227 4.79 1.04 15.20
C VAL A 227 3.86 0.56 14.11
N PHE A 228 4.32 -0.37 13.30
CA PHE A 228 3.54 -1.09 12.31
C PHE A 228 3.54 -2.59 12.59
N LEU A 229 2.36 -3.18 12.63
CA LEU A 229 2.13 -4.63 12.73
C LEU A 229 1.25 -5.08 11.56
N ASN A 230 1.60 -6.22 10.96
CA ASN A 230 0.81 -6.84 9.90
C ASN A 230 0.87 -8.37 10.03
N GLU A 231 -0.22 -9.06 9.70
CA GLU A 231 -0.32 -10.51 9.70
C GLU A 231 -1.18 -11.02 8.57
N GLN A 232 -0.71 -12.03 7.84
CA GLN A 232 -1.49 -12.74 6.82
C GLN A 232 -2.48 -13.69 7.46
N VAL A 233 -3.74 -13.31 7.53
CA VAL A 233 -4.80 -14.04 8.25
C VAL A 233 -5.56 -15.04 7.37
N SER A 234 -5.49 -14.89 6.04
CA SER A 234 -6.02 -15.84 5.06
C SER A 234 -5.09 -15.91 3.85
N HIS A 235 -5.03 -17.08 3.20
CA HIS A 235 -4.22 -17.27 2.00
C HIS A 235 -5.07 -17.46 0.73
N HIS A 236 -6.29 -17.95 0.86
CA HIS A 236 -7.24 -18.09 -0.24
C HIS A 236 -8.65 -17.72 0.22
N PRO A 237 -9.10 -16.51 -0.08
CA PRO A 237 -8.40 -15.40 -0.73
C PRO A 237 -7.25 -14.85 0.15
N PRO A 238 -6.24 -14.19 -0.46
CA PRO A 238 -5.17 -13.57 0.32
C PRO A 238 -5.71 -12.33 1.05
N ILE A 239 -5.66 -12.38 2.38
CA ILE A 239 -6.13 -11.31 3.27
C ILE A 239 -5.10 -11.11 4.38
N SER A 240 -4.72 -9.87 4.63
CA SER A 240 -3.93 -9.49 5.79
C SER A 240 -4.62 -8.43 6.63
N CYS A 241 -4.32 -8.42 7.93
CA CYS A 241 -4.75 -7.37 8.85
C CYS A 241 -3.53 -6.53 9.22
N PHE A 242 -3.76 -5.22 9.39
CA PHE A 242 -2.69 -4.30 9.76
C PHE A 242 -3.12 -3.33 10.88
N TRP A 243 -2.12 -2.85 11.63
CA TRP A 243 -2.24 -1.89 12.71
C TRP A 243 -1.07 -0.93 12.67
N TYR A 244 -1.35 0.38 12.72
CA TYR A 244 -0.38 1.44 12.96
C TYR A 244 -0.73 2.16 14.23
N GLU A 245 0.27 2.55 15.00
CA GLU A 245 0.04 3.38 16.16
C GLU A 245 1.21 4.35 16.37
N ALA A 246 0.88 5.60 16.66
CA ALA A 246 1.85 6.64 16.95
C ALA A 246 1.76 7.04 18.42
N ARG A 247 2.90 7.08 19.13
CA ARG A 247 3.00 7.55 20.52
C ARG A 247 4.16 8.53 20.67
N SER A 248 3.99 9.53 21.53
CA SER A 248 5.08 10.42 21.91
C SER A 248 6.18 9.64 22.63
N LYS A 249 7.43 9.95 22.32
CA LYS A 249 8.61 9.38 22.95
C LYS A 249 9.07 10.26 24.12
N ALA A 250 8.16 10.62 25.02
CA ALA A 250 8.49 11.36 26.23
C ALA A 250 9.12 10.42 27.26
N ASP A 251 10.08 10.96 28.02
CA ASP A 251 10.92 10.20 28.95
C ASP A 251 10.11 9.26 29.87
N GLY A 252 10.25 7.96 29.65
CA GLY A 252 10.01 6.92 30.65
C GLY A 252 8.56 6.58 31.02
N GLN A 253 7.55 7.17 30.40
CA GLN A 253 6.14 6.78 30.60
C GLN A 253 5.56 6.14 29.33
N ALA A 254 4.76 5.08 29.53
CA ALA A 254 3.92 4.53 28.46
C ALA A 254 2.95 5.63 27.99
N SER A 255 3.33 6.33 26.91
CA SER A 255 2.51 7.42 26.39
C SER A 255 1.26 6.86 25.72
N LYS A 256 0.13 7.58 25.90
CA LYS A 256 -1.13 7.22 25.24
C LYS A 256 -1.00 7.26 23.72
N PRO A 257 -1.79 6.45 23.00
CA PRO A 257 -1.86 6.54 21.56
C PRO A 257 -2.31 7.92 21.10
N LEU A 258 -1.52 8.56 20.23
CA LEU A 258 -1.88 9.84 19.60
C LEU A 258 -2.78 9.60 18.38
N VAL A 259 -2.38 8.65 17.54
CA VAL A 259 -3.07 8.25 16.31
C VAL A 259 -2.99 6.73 16.20
N ILE A 260 -4.12 6.10 15.89
CA ILE A 260 -4.21 4.68 15.56
C ILE A 260 -4.78 4.55 14.15
N ALA A 261 -4.23 3.69 13.33
CA ALA A 261 -4.87 3.27 12.09
C ALA A 261 -4.85 1.76 11.94
N HIS A 262 -5.93 1.21 11.42
CA HIS A 262 -6.06 -0.24 11.23
C HIS A 262 -6.95 -0.52 10.03
N GLY A 263 -6.88 -1.74 9.53
CA GLY A 263 -7.72 -2.19 8.44
C GLY A 263 -7.40 -3.60 7.99
N VAL A 264 -8.17 -4.03 7.00
CA VAL A 264 -8.00 -5.32 6.32
C VAL A 264 -7.54 -5.03 4.90
N ASP A 265 -6.44 -5.65 4.51
CA ASP A 265 -5.93 -5.56 3.16
C ASP A 265 -6.25 -6.83 2.38
N GLN A 266 -7.11 -6.68 1.40
CA GLN A 266 -7.40 -7.67 0.37
C GLN A 266 -7.24 -6.98 -0.96
N ILE A 267 -6.24 -7.38 -1.72
CA ILE A 267 -5.95 -6.83 -3.04
C ILE A 267 -6.50 -7.78 -4.09
N SER A 268 -7.41 -7.27 -4.91
CA SER A 268 -7.91 -7.94 -6.10
C SER A 268 -7.20 -7.41 -7.34
N ALA A 269 -6.96 -8.27 -8.33
CA ALA A 269 -6.30 -7.89 -9.56
C ALA A 269 -6.97 -8.52 -10.78
N LYS A 270 -7.03 -7.76 -11.89
CA LYS A 270 -7.61 -8.22 -13.16
C LYS A 270 -6.70 -7.85 -14.32
N PHE A 271 -6.34 -8.83 -15.14
CA PHE A 271 -5.63 -8.59 -16.39
C PHE A 271 -6.60 -8.27 -17.53
N THR A 272 -6.37 -7.15 -18.23
CA THR A 272 -7.23 -6.64 -19.31
C THR A 272 -6.69 -6.97 -20.71
N GLY A 273 -5.60 -7.74 -20.80
CA GLY A 273 -4.89 -8.05 -22.06
C GLY A 273 -3.68 -7.14 -22.31
N THR A 274 -3.73 -5.89 -21.85
CA THR A 274 -2.65 -4.90 -22.04
C THR A 274 -2.18 -4.28 -20.72
N SER A 275 -2.97 -4.39 -19.67
CA SER A 275 -2.71 -3.81 -18.35
C SER A 275 -3.21 -4.72 -17.23
N VAL A 276 -2.72 -4.48 -16.00
CA VAL A 276 -3.22 -5.13 -14.79
C VAL A 276 -3.91 -4.08 -13.94
N LYS A 277 -5.22 -4.20 -13.74
CA LYS A 277 -5.97 -3.40 -12.77
C LYS A 277 -5.85 -4.03 -11.40
N VAL A 278 -5.54 -3.21 -10.40
CA VAL A 278 -5.43 -3.57 -8.99
C VAL A 278 -6.41 -2.71 -8.22
N PHE A 279 -7.27 -3.34 -7.44
CA PHE A 279 -8.36 -2.68 -6.73
C PHE A 279 -8.65 -3.39 -5.41
N PRO A 280 -9.29 -2.70 -4.43
CA PRO A 280 -9.65 -3.34 -3.16
C PRO A 280 -10.62 -4.49 -3.37
N GLY A 281 -10.35 -5.62 -2.71
CA GLY A 281 -11.27 -6.75 -2.66
C GLY A 281 -12.44 -6.49 -1.70
N PRO A 282 -13.45 -7.37 -1.66
CA PRO A 282 -14.67 -7.17 -0.87
C PRO A 282 -14.45 -6.94 0.63
N MET A 283 -13.38 -7.52 1.18
CA MET A 283 -13.04 -7.39 2.60
C MET A 283 -12.29 -6.10 2.92
N ASN A 284 -11.66 -5.48 1.92
CA ASN A 284 -10.94 -4.22 2.10
C ASN A 284 -11.93 -3.04 2.07
N LYS A 285 -12.33 -2.56 3.23
CA LYS A 285 -13.20 -1.39 3.39
C LYS A 285 -12.42 -0.07 3.48
N GLY A 286 -11.09 -0.15 3.45
CA GLY A 286 -10.21 1.00 3.55
C GLY A 286 -9.40 1.01 4.85
N ILE A 287 -8.84 2.17 5.16
CA ILE A 287 -8.05 2.42 6.36
C ILE A 287 -8.89 3.23 7.33
N PHE A 288 -9.00 2.75 8.57
CA PHE A 288 -9.70 3.44 9.66
C PHE A 288 -8.66 4.11 10.56
N VAL A 289 -8.72 5.44 10.65
CA VAL A 289 -7.82 6.26 11.49
C VAL A 289 -8.61 6.76 12.70
N LYS A 290 -8.09 6.54 13.89
CA LYS A 290 -8.68 6.99 15.17
C LYS A 290 -7.78 7.96 15.89
N LEU A 291 -8.37 8.99 16.44
CA LEU A 291 -7.76 9.93 17.38
C LEU A 291 -8.45 9.72 18.75
N PRO A 292 -7.89 8.84 19.61
CA PRO A 292 -8.60 8.39 20.83
C PRO A 292 -8.99 9.53 21.77
N ASP A 293 -8.07 10.46 22.02
CA ASP A 293 -8.32 11.60 22.93
C ASP A 293 -9.36 12.60 22.40
N ARG A 294 -9.67 12.55 21.09
CA ARG A 294 -10.65 13.43 20.43
C ARG A 294 -11.97 12.75 20.11
N HIS A 295 -12.06 11.41 20.31
CA HIS A 295 -13.21 10.60 19.88
C HIS A 295 -13.53 10.79 18.39
N GLU A 296 -12.50 10.93 17.58
CA GLU A 296 -12.58 11.23 16.17
C GLU A 296 -12.10 10.03 15.35
N GLU A 297 -12.87 9.67 14.31
CA GLU A 297 -12.56 8.54 13.42
C GLU A 297 -12.73 8.92 11.96
N TYR A 298 -11.75 8.57 11.13
CA TYR A 298 -11.78 8.72 9.68
C TYR A 298 -11.75 7.36 8.99
N GLU A 299 -12.48 7.26 7.89
CA GLU A 299 -12.43 6.14 6.95
C GLU A 299 -11.83 6.64 5.63
N ILE A 300 -10.80 5.96 5.13
CA ILE A 300 -10.09 6.29 3.91
C ILE A 300 -10.22 5.12 2.94
N THR A 301 -10.87 5.33 1.80
CA THR A 301 -11.02 4.29 0.78
C THR A 301 -9.84 4.28 -0.18
N HIS A 302 -9.61 3.14 -0.85
CA HIS A 302 -8.57 3.00 -1.85
C HIS A 302 -9.12 3.24 -3.27
N PRO A 303 -8.38 3.98 -4.12
CA PRO A 303 -8.70 4.07 -5.55
C PRO A 303 -8.28 2.80 -6.30
N THR A 304 -8.60 2.72 -7.58
CA THR A 304 -8.05 1.69 -8.48
C THR A 304 -6.67 2.12 -8.99
N ALA A 305 -5.71 1.20 -8.94
CA ALA A 305 -4.41 1.36 -9.58
C ALA A 305 -4.34 0.48 -10.84
N THR A 306 -3.73 0.97 -11.90
CA THR A 306 -3.54 0.22 -13.14
C THR A 306 -2.07 0.21 -13.52
N VAL A 307 -1.47 -0.98 -13.60
CA VAL A 307 -0.15 -1.17 -14.18
C VAL A 307 -0.32 -1.24 -15.69
N THR A 308 0.18 -0.24 -16.38
CA THR A 308 0.14 -0.10 -17.85
C THR A 308 1.55 -0.13 -18.44
N GLY A 309 1.67 0.00 -19.78
CA GLY A 309 2.98 -0.04 -20.45
C GLY A 309 3.61 -1.43 -20.60
N LEU A 310 2.90 -2.49 -20.19
CA LEU A 310 3.41 -3.87 -20.23
C LEU A 310 3.80 -4.34 -21.62
N ILE A 311 3.10 -3.92 -22.68
CA ILE A 311 3.42 -4.30 -24.07
C ILE A 311 4.72 -3.66 -24.54
N ARG A 312 5.05 -2.46 -24.03
CA ARG A 312 6.23 -1.69 -24.41
C ARG A 312 7.43 -1.95 -23.48
N ALA A 313 7.34 -2.95 -22.60
CA ALA A 313 8.34 -3.26 -21.57
C ALA A 313 8.74 -2.05 -20.69
N ASN A 314 7.83 -1.09 -20.55
CA ASN A 314 8.01 0.10 -19.70
C ASN A 314 6.79 0.25 -18.78
N PRO A 315 6.66 -0.61 -17.74
CA PRO A 315 5.51 -0.59 -16.84
C PRO A 315 5.53 0.64 -15.93
N TYR A 316 4.37 1.27 -15.79
CA TYR A 316 4.14 2.35 -14.83
C TYR A 316 2.73 2.27 -14.25
N VAL A 317 2.54 2.88 -13.08
CA VAL A 317 1.26 2.91 -12.38
C VAL A 317 0.50 4.16 -12.77
N VAL A 318 -0.79 3.99 -13.06
CA VAL A 318 -1.80 5.05 -13.17
C VAL A 318 -2.85 4.80 -12.10
N ILE A 319 -3.26 5.84 -11.40
CA ILE A 319 -4.36 5.78 -10.44
C ILE A 319 -5.60 6.35 -11.12
N THR A 320 -6.74 5.68 -10.94
CA THR A 320 -8.04 6.06 -11.51
C THR A 320 -9.13 5.97 -10.44
N ASP A 321 -10.31 6.47 -10.78
CA ASP A 321 -11.48 6.50 -9.91
C ASP A 321 -11.34 7.51 -8.75
N CYS A 322 -12.33 7.55 -7.88
CA CYS A 322 -12.31 8.41 -6.70
C CYS A 322 -11.85 7.65 -5.46
N ALA A 323 -11.13 8.33 -4.59
CA ALA A 323 -10.95 7.93 -3.21
C ALA A 323 -11.66 8.92 -2.28
N TYR A 324 -12.05 8.45 -1.11
CA TYR A 324 -12.82 9.24 -0.15
C TYR A 324 -12.14 9.20 1.22
N ILE A 325 -12.14 10.35 1.90
CA ILE A 325 -11.82 10.43 3.32
C ILE A 325 -13.09 10.92 4.02
N THR A 326 -13.63 10.13 4.93
CA THR A 326 -14.89 10.46 5.63
C THR A 326 -14.63 10.50 7.12
N CYS A 327 -14.82 11.65 7.76
CA CYS A 327 -14.87 11.72 9.21
C CYS A 327 -16.20 11.11 9.69
N ARG A 328 -16.13 9.94 10.34
CA ARG A 328 -17.30 9.18 10.80
C ARG A 328 -17.83 9.69 12.13
N SER A 329 -16.94 10.14 13.01
CA SER A 329 -17.27 10.71 14.30
C SER A 329 -16.35 11.86 14.64
N ALA A 330 -16.88 12.91 15.23
CA ALA A 330 -16.13 14.04 15.78
C ALA A 330 -17.00 14.75 16.81
N GLN A 331 -16.36 15.46 17.76
CA GLN A 331 -17.05 16.25 18.79
C GLN A 331 -17.65 17.55 18.26
N LYS A 332 -17.10 18.09 17.14
CA LYS A 332 -17.51 19.38 16.58
C LYS A 332 -18.05 19.20 15.17
N ARG A 333 -17.17 19.35 14.17
CA ARG A 333 -17.53 19.30 12.76
C ARG A 333 -17.00 18.05 12.12
N ARG A 334 -17.78 17.50 11.20
CA ARG A 334 -17.36 16.37 10.39
C ARG A 334 -17.13 16.83 8.96
N PHE A 335 -16.02 16.42 8.40
CA PHE A 335 -15.67 16.72 7.01
C PHE A 335 -15.62 15.45 6.17
N ARG A 336 -15.84 15.63 4.89
CA ARG A 336 -15.55 14.60 3.90
C ARG A 336 -14.72 15.19 2.75
N THR A 337 -13.81 14.37 2.24
CA THR A 337 -12.96 14.68 1.09
C THR A 337 -13.27 13.73 -0.04
N ILE A 338 -13.44 14.27 -1.25
CA ILE A 338 -13.47 13.51 -2.49
C ILE A 338 -12.17 13.80 -3.22
N ILE A 339 -11.37 12.76 -3.47
CA ILE A 339 -10.15 12.82 -4.28
C ILE A 339 -10.49 12.16 -5.62
N ASN A 340 -10.53 12.93 -6.70
CA ASN A 340 -10.76 12.44 -8.04
C ASN A 340 -9.44 12.33 -8.79
N TYR A 341 -9.01 11.12 -9.12
CA TYR A 341 -7.84 10.89 -9.97
C TYR A 341 -8.29 10.99 -11.42
N VAL A 342 -7.70 11.96 -12.14
CA VAL A 342 -8.09 12.27 -13.51
C VAL A 342 -7.55 11.21 -14.46
N ASP A 343 -8.41 10.68 -15.31
CA ASP A 343 -8.00 9.68 -16.30
C ASP A 343 -6.95 10.26 -17.25
N GLU A 344 -5.91 9.45 -17.49
CA GLU A 344 -4.84 9.84 -18.40
C GLU A 344 -5.31 9.88 -19.85
N SER A 345 -4.89 10.93 -20.58
CA SER A 345 -5.16 11.03 -22.00
C SER A 345 -4.39 9.95 -22.78
N TRP A 346 -5.00 9.39 -23.80
CA TRP A 346 -4.37 8.46 -24.74
C TRP A 346 -3.26 9.12 -25.57
N VAL A 347 -3.27 10.45 -25.64
CA VAL A 347 -2.34 11.26 -26.42
C VAL A 347 -1.56 12.17 -25.48
N GLY A 348 -0.24 12.15 -25.58
CA GLY A 348 0.65 13.00 -24.80
C GLY A 348 1.34 12.26 -23.64
N LYS A 349 2.03 13.03 -22.79
CA LYS A 349 2.68 12.51 -21.56
C LYS A 349 1.65 12.39 -20.46
N ALA A 350 1.78 11.34 -19.64
CA ALA A 350 0.97 11.17 -18.44
C ALA A 350 1.13 12.37 -17.49
N LYS A 351 0.02 12.91 -17.01
CA LYS A 351 -0.01 14.09 -16.13
C LYS A 351 -0.10 13.69 -14.65
N PHE A 352 -0.58 12.48 -14.36
CA PHE A 352 -0.80 12.00 -13.00
C PHE A 352 -1.65 12.95 -12.15
N ALA A 353 -2.63 13.59 -12.81
CA ALA A 353 -3.40 14.67 -12.24
C ALA A 353 -4.44 14.16 -11.24
N LEU A 354 -4.67 14.96 -10.21
CA LEU A 354 -5.79 14.81 -9.29
C LEU A 354 -6.44 16.16 -8.99
N GLU A 355 -7.71 16.12 -8.64
CA GLU A 355 -8.48 17.24 -8.12
C GLU A 355 -9.40 16.77 -7.00
N GLY A 356 -9.85 17.66 -6.16
CA GLY A 356 -10.76 17.27 -5.09
C GLY A 356 -11.35 18.44 -4.33
N VAL A 357 -12.23 18.07 -3.41
CA VAL A 357 -12.91 19.02 -2.50
C VAL A 357 -12.94 18.48 -1.09
N ILE A 358 -12.88 19.38 -0.12
CA ILE A 358 -13.22 19.10 1.27
C ILE A 358 -14.51 19.87 1.59
N TYR A 359 -15.50 19.18 2.11
CA TYR A 359 -16.79 19.76 2.46
C TYR A 359 -17.28 19.29 3.82
N GLU A 360 -18.10 20.11 4.46
CA GLU A 360 -18.69 19.82 5.77
C GLU A 360 -19.89 18.88 5.63
N LEU A 361 -19.92 17.85 6.47
CA LEU A 361 -21.06 16.94 6.64
C LEU A 361 -21.97 17.44 7.74
N GLN A 362 -23.26 17.58 7.47
CA GLN A 362 -24.27 17.82 8.50
C GLN A 362 -24.67 16.50 9.19
N GLU A 363 -25.33 16.60 10.33
CA GLU A 363 -25.75 15.43 11.10
C GLU A 363 -26.70 14.51 10.32
N THR A 364 -27.55 15.11 9.50
CA THR A 364 -28.59 14.40 8.69
C THR A 364 -28.06 13.87 7.35
N ASP A 365 -26.84 14.23 6.96
CA ASP A 365 -26.29 13.81 5.66
C ASP A 365 -25.92 12.32 5.67
N ASP A 366 -26.32 11.59 4.63
CA ASP A 366 -25.69 10.32 4.30
C ASP A 366 -24.27 10.60 3.81
N PRO A 367 -23.23 10.14 4.51
CA PRO A 367 -21.85 10.38 4.08
C PRO A 367 -21.55 9.91 2.66
N ASN A 368 -22.32 8.98 2.11
CA ASN A 368 -22.08 8.39 0.80
C ASN A 368 -22.95 8.97 -0.32
N GLN A 369 -23.82 9.94 -0.03
CA GLN A 369 -24.75 10.50 -1.03
C GLN A 369 -24.05 11.17 -2.23
N TRP A 370 -22.87 11.78 -2.01
CA TRP A 370 -22.12 12.44 -3.08
C TRP A 370 -20.84 11.67 -3.38
N THR A 371 -20.78 11.10 -4.57
CA THR A 371 -19.64 10.29 -5.04
C THR A 371 -18.76 11.04 -6.05
N LYS A 372 -19.23 12.21 -6.54
CA LYS A 372 -18.48 13.04 -7.50
C LYS A 372 -18.45 14.49 -7.02
N ILE A 373 -17.37 15.19 -7.30
CA ILE A 373 -17.17 16.60 -6.92
C ILE A 373 -18.36 17.48 -7.34
N LYS A 374 -18.87 17.27 -8.56
CA LYS A 374 -19.99 18.06 -9.14
C LYS A 374 -21.33 17.86 -8.41
N GLN A 375 -21.46 16.83 -7.60
CA GLN A 375 -22.69 16.56 -6.85
C GLN A 375 -22.72 17.32 -5.52
N VAL A 376 -21.55 17.72 -5.00
CA VAL A 376 -21.44 18.44 -3.73
C VAL A 376 -21.97 19.85 -3.90
N PRO A 377 -22.94 20.30 -3.09
CA PRO A 377 -23.41 21.70 -3.11
C PRO A 377 -22.28 22.68 -2.85
N SER A 378 -22.21 23.75 -3.62
CA SER A 378 -21.09 24.71 -3.57
C SER A 378 -20.97 25.43 -2.21
N ASP A 379 -22.08 25.63 -1.53
CA ASP A 379 -22.19 26.24 -0.21
C ASP A 379 -21.65 25.36 0.92
N ARG A 380 -21.41 24.06 0.68
CA ARG A 380 -20.84 23.11 1.62
C ARG A 380 -19.31 22.97 1.46
N ILE A 381 -18.76 23.37 0.32
CA ILE A 381 -17.34 23.19 0.00
C ILE A 381 -16.51 24.24 0.72
N TRP A 382 -15.63 23.81 1.61
CA TRP A 382 -14.69 24.67 2.32
C TRP A 382 -13.37 24.86 1.59
N CYS A 383 -12.94 23.83 0.84
CA CYS A 383 -11.65 23.81 0.19
C CYS A 383 -11.72 23.05 -1.14
N LYS A 384 -10.99 23.57 -2.13
CA LYS A 384 -10.70 22.86 -3.40
C LYS A 384 -9.20 22.63 -3.49
N PHE A 385 -8.81 21.47 -3.96
CA PHE A 385 -7.41 21.15 -4.19
C PHE A 385 -7.21 20.49 -5.55
N SER A 386 -6.02 20.67 -6.12
CA SER A 386 -5.65 20.06 -7.39
C SER A 386 -4.13 20.00 -7.53
N GLY A 387 -3.66 19.16 -8.44
CA GLY A 387 -2.24 19.00 -8.73
C GLY A 387 -1.92 17.66 -9.34
N SER A 388 -0.77 17.11 -8.98
CA SER A 388 -0.30 15.83 -9.45
C SER A 388 0.09 14.93 -8.28
N TRP A 389 -0.37 13.67 -8.27
CA TRP A 389 0.05 12.71 -7.25
C TRP A 389 1.51 12.24 -7.39
N ARG A 390 2.23 12.77 -8.40
CA ARG A 390 3.70 12.64 -8.55
C ARG A 390 4.43 13.97 -8.44
N GLY A 391 3.75 15.04 -8.07
CA GLY A 391 4.28 16.39 -7.97
C GLY A 391 3.61 17.19 -6.89
N VAL A 392 3.45 18.47 -7.13
CA VAL A 392 2.83 19.39 -6.18
C VAL A 392 1.32 19.25 -6.21
N VAL A 393 0.71 19.20 -5.04
CA VAL A 393 -0.73 19.36 -4.81
C VAL A 393 -0.94 20.65 -4.02
N SER A 394 -1.80 21.52 -4.54
CA SER A 394 -2.13 22.81 -3.91
C SER A 394 -3.61 22.88 -3.57
N TYR A 395 -3.98 23.72 -2.62
CA TYR A 395 -5.36 23.93 -2.20
C TYR A 395 -5.70 25.43 -2.07
N THR A 396 -6.98 25.73 -2.20
CA THR A 396 -7.55 27.06 -2.05
C THR A 396 -8.82 26.97 -1.20
N MET A 397 -8.93 27.83 -0.20
CA MET A 397 -10.15 27.95 0.61
C MET A 397 -11.24 28.61 -0.23
N THR A 398 -12.49 28.24 0.02
CA THR A 398 -13.66 28.88 -0.61
C THR A 398 -14.20 30.01 0.29
N GLU A 399 -15.00 30.89 -0.28
CA GLU A 399 -15.66 31.98 0.46
C GLU A 399 -16.64 31.48 1.52
N GLN A 400 -17.15 30.25 1.37
CA GLN A 400 -18.05 29.59 2.31
C GLN A 400 -17.36 29.11 3.59
N SER A 401 -16.03 29.07 3.58
CA SER A 401 -15.28 28.70 4.79
C SER A 401 -15.40 29.83 5.84
N PRO A 402 -15.85 29.56 7.07
CA PRO A 402 -15.85 30.57 8.15
C PRO A 402 -14.49 31.19 8.43
N ARG A 403 -13.41 30.56 7.95
CA ARG A 403 -12.02 31.05 8.07
C ARG A 403 -11.72 32.22 7.12
N THR A 404 -12.50 32.38 6.06
CA THR A 404 -12.36 33.50 5.11
C THR A 404 -13.18 34.70 5.52
N SER A 405 -14.20 34.53 6.36
CA SER A 405 -15.13 35.61 6.75
C SER A 405 -14.55 36.68 7.66
N GLY A 406 -13.35 36.50 8.21
CA GLY A 406 -12.68 37.48 9.09
C GLY A 406 -11.33 37.99 8.57
N ALA A 407 -10.81 37.41 7.49
CA ALA A 407 -9.56 37.83 6.85
C ALA A 407 -9.90 38.79 5.69
N SER A 408 -9.01 39.76 5.39
CA SER A 408 -9.11 40.55 4.16
C SER A 408 -9.29 39.61 2.98
N GLN A 409 -10.19 39.91 2.02
CA GLN A 409 -10.51 39.09 0.85
C GLN A 409 -9.28 38.59 0.07
N GLU A 410 -8.15 39.31 0.19
CA GLU A 410 -6.86 38.90 -0.39
C GLU A 410 -6.25 37.64 0.24
N GLN A 411 -6.53 37.33 1.52
CA GLN A 411 -6.04 36.11 2.19
C GLN A 411 -6.91 34.88 1.90
N GLY A 412 -8.21 35.06 1.62
CA GLY A 412 -9.16 33.96 1.36
C GLY A 412 -8.90 33.22 0.04
N ASN A 413 -8.45 33.92 -1.00
CA ASN A 413 -8.23 33.36 -2.33
C ASN A 413 -6.79 32.91 -2.60
N LYS A 414 -5.91 32.93 -1.58
CA LYS A 414 -4.51 32.52 -1.78
C LYS A 414 -4.41 31.01 -1.92
N THR A 415 -3.89 30.55 -3.06
CA THR A 415 -3.51 29.16 -3.25
C THR A 415 -2.31 28.84 -2.39
N ARG A 416 -2.39 27.75 -1.60
CA ARG A 416 -1.33 27.25 -0.74
C ARG A 416 -0.90 25.86 -1.16
N GLU A 417 0.36 25.54 -0.96
CA GLU A 417 0.85 24.18 -1.15
C GLU A 417 0.28 23.27 -0.06
N LEU A 418 -0.30 22.15 -0.48
CA LEU A 418 -0.72 21.09 0.44
C LEU A 418 0.47 20.16 0.72
N VAL A 419 1.15 19.72 -0.33
CA VAL A 419 2.31 18.85 -0.29
C VAL A 419 3.00 18.77 -1.66
N ASP A 420 4.33 18.71 -1.69
CA ASP A 420 5.11 18.36 -2.88
C ASP A 420 5.59 16.91 -2.80
N LEU A 421 4.88 16.01 -3.49
CA LEU A 421 5.19 14.58 -3.52
C LEU A 421 6.49 14.27 -4.29
N SER A 422 6.90 15.15 -5.22
CA SER A 422 8.11 14.93 -6.02
C SER A 422 9.40 15.04 -5.20
N SER A 423 9.37 15.80 -4.11
CA SER A 423 10.49 15.97 -3.19
C SER A 423 10.58 14.90 -2.11
N LEU A 424 9.48 14.15 -1.89
CA LEU A 424 9.38 13.20 -0.78
C LEU A 424 9.91 11.82 -1.17
N LYS A 425 10.69 11.22 -0.28
CA LYS A 425 11.13 9.81 -0.37
C LYS A 425 10.52 9.01 0.77
N PRO A 426 10.26 7.70 0.58
CA PRO A 426 9.91 6.82 1.68
C PRO A 426 10.97 6.89 2.79
N LEU A 427 10.51 6.98 4.04
CA LEU A 427 11.40 6.90 5.20
C LEU A 427 11.80 5.44 5.45
N PRO A 428 13.05 5.20 5.88
CA PRO A 428 13.54 3.85 6.11
C PRO A 428 12.81 3.19 7.28
N LYS A 429 12.44 1.92 7.09
CA LYS A 429 11.87 1.06 8.12
C LYS A 429 12.98 0.57 9.05
N THR A 430 12.79 0.68 10.36
CA THR A 430 13.64 0.00 11.34
C THR A 430 12.99 -1.34 11.66
N VAL A 431 13.64 -2.43 11.27
CA VAL A 431 13.20 -3.81 11.49
C VAL A 431 14.20 -4.51 12.39
N LYS A 432 13.75 -5.42 13.25
CA LYS A 432 14.64 -6.22 14.10
C LYS A 432 15.67 -6.98 13.28
N PRO A 433 16.89 -7.18 13.78
CA PRO A 433 17.83 -8.14 13.20
C PRO A 433 17.17 -9.52 13.03
N GLU A 434 17.50 -10.25 11.96
CA GLU A 434 16.88 -11.55 11.67
C GLU A 434 17.05 -12.56 12.81
N SER A 435 18.17 -12.48 13.57
CA SER A 435 18.40 -13.29 14.78
C SER A 435 17.33 -13.09 15.87
N ASN A 436 16.74 -11.90 15.91
CA ASN A 436 15.75 -11.51 16.92
C ASN A 436 14.31 -11.58 16.39
N GLN A 437 14.13 -12.03 15.13
CA GLN A 437 12.83 -12.25 14.53
C GLN A 437 12.34 -13.68 14.82
N THR A 438 11.02 -13.82 14.92
CA THR A 438 10.37 -15.13 14.94
C THR A 438 10.41 -15.78 13.55
N GLU A 439 10.20 -17.10 13.48
CA GLU A 439 10.25 -17.86 12.21
C GLU A 439 9.19 -17.39 11.17
N MET A 440 8.12 -16.75 11.63
CA MET A 440 7.04 -16.26 10.77
C MET A 440 7.18 -14.78 10.43
N GLU A 441 8.20 -14.08 10.94
CA GLU A 441 8.47 -12.70 10.49
C GLU A 441 9.06 -12.68 9.08
N SER A 442 8.50 -11.84 8.20
CA SER A 442 8.73 -11.87 6.75
C SER A 442 10.20 -11.92 6.35
N ARG A 443 11.06 -11.07 6.92
CA ARG A 443 12.46 -11.02 6.49
C ARG A 443 13.18 -12.33 6.81
N LYS A 444 13.00 -12.87 8.02
CA LYS A 444 13.56 -14.16 8.43
C LYS A 444 12.97 -15.31 7.61
N PHE A 445 11.65 -15.32 7.44
CA PHE A 445 10.97 -16.36 6.67
C PHE A 445 11.49 -16.47 5.24
N TRP A 446 11.73 -15.33 4.58
CA TRP A 446 12.15 -15.27 3.17
C TRP A 446 13.67 -15.20 2.98
N THR A 447 14.50 -15.23 4.05
CA THR A 447 15.97 -15.05 3.98
C THR A 447 16.62 -15.92 2.91
N SER A 448 16.36 -17.24 2.92
CA SER A 448 16.98 -18.18 1.96
C SER A 448 16.62 -17.85 0.52
N LEU A 449 15.34 -17.53 0.25
CA LEU A 449 14.91 -17.18 -1.09
C LEU A 449 15.48 -15.82 -1.53
N THR A 450 15.49 -14.84 -0.63
CA THR A 450 16.03 -13.50 -0.86
C THR A 450 17.51 -13.56 -1.22
N SER A 451 18.32 -14.30 -0.47
CA SER A 451 19.76 -14.45 -0.71
C SER A 451 20.04 -15.09 -2.09
N LEU A 452 19.27 -16.09 -2.47
CA LEU A 452 19.41 -16.74 -3.78
C LEU A 452 19.01 -15.82 -4.94
N ILE A 453 17.96 -15.03 -4.79
CA ILE A 453 17.54 -14.06 -5.82
C ILE A 453 18.59 -12.94 -5.96
N GLN A 454 19.13 -12.43 -4.85
CA GLN A 454 20.19 -11.42 -4.84
C GLN A 454 21.49 -11.95 -5.45
N ALA A 455 21.81 -13.22 -5.22
CA ALA A 455 22.93 -13.90 -5.85
C ALA A 455 22.65 -14.33 -7.32
N GLN A 456 21.49 -13.98 -7.88
CA GLN A 456 21.03 -14.35 -9.23
C GLN A 456 20.95 -15.87 -9.46
N ASN A 457 20.95 -16.68 -8.42
CA ASN A 457 20.79 -18.14 -8.51
C ASN A 457 19.31 -18.52 -8.64
N PHE A 458 18.70 -18.16 -9.75
CA PHE A 458 17.25 -18.31 -9.98
C PHE A 458 16.78 -19.77 -10.06
N ALA A 459 17.67 -20.69 -10.45
CA ALA A 459 17.33 -22.11 -10.50
C ALA A 459 17.07 -22.66 -9.10
N GLU A 460 17.98 -22.41 -8.17
CA GLU A 460 17.83 -22.83 -6.78
C GLU A 460 16.73 -22.03 -6.05
N ALA A 461 16.64 -20.73 -6.30
CA ALA A 461 15.56 -19.87 -5.81
C ALA A 461 14.17 -20.43 -6.18
N THR A 462 14.02 -20.96 -7.42
CA THR A 462 12.76 -21.56 -7.85
C THR A 462 12.44 -22.84 -7.08
N LYS A 463 13.44 -23.68 -6.80
CA LYS A 463 13.25 -24.90 -5.99
C LYS A 463 12.87 -24.57 -4.55
N VAL A 464 13.59 -23.62 -3.91
CA VAL A 464 13.27 -23.16 -2.56
C VAL A 464 11.83 -22.64 -2.51
N LYS A 465 11.43 -21.81 -3.47
CA LYS A 465 10.07 -21.29 -3.56
C LYS A 465 9.03 -22.41 -3.70
N GLN A 466 9.27 -23.39 -4.55
CA GLN A 466 8.38 -24.54 -4.72
C GLN A 466 8.25 -25.37 -3.43
N ASN A 467 9.35 -25.55 -2.70
CA ASN A 467 9.34 -26.25 -1.42
C ASN A 467 8.51 -25.52 -0.38
N ILE A 468 8.65 -24.18 -0.29
CA ILE A 468 7.82 -23.34 0.59
C ILE A 468 6.33 -23.50 0.22
N GLU A 469 5.99 -23.39 -1.05
CA GLU A 469 4.61 -23.53 -1.53
C GLU A 469 4.04 -24.92 -1.22
N GLN A 470 4.85 -25.99 -1.41
CA GLN A 470 4.42 -27.36 -1.09
C GLN A 470 4.21 -27.53 0.40
N HIS A 471 5.15 -27.07 1.22
CA HIS A 471 5.02 -27.14 2.67
C HIS A 471 3.74 -26.45 3.18
N GLN A 472 3.41 -25.26 2.63
CA GLN A 472 2.17 -24.56 2.99
C GLN A 472 0.91 -25.33 2.57
N ARG A 473 0.95 -26.01 1.41
CA ARG A 473 -0.16 -26.92 1.00
C ARG A 473 -0.34 -28.06 1.99
N ASP A 474 0.77 -28.68 2.43
CA ASP A 474 0.72 -29.80 3.35
C ASP A 474 0.20 -29.39 4.74
N LEU A 475 0.65 -28.22 5.24
CA LEU A 475 0.10 -27.62 6.47
C LEU A 475 -1.40 -27.31 6.35
N SER A 476 -1.84 -26.78 5.19
CA SER A 476 -3.26 -26.53 4.95
C SER A 476 -4.09 -27.81 4.98
N ASN A 477 -3.60 -28.87 4.32
CA ASN A 477 -4.25 -30.16 4.31
C ASN A 477 -4.31 -30.78 5.71
N LYS A 478 -3.20 -30.70 6.48
CA LYS A 478 -3.15 -31.16 7.86
C LYS A 478 -4.18 -30.47 8.74
N ARG A 479 -4.30 -29.13 8.64
CA ARG A 479 -5.33 -28.38 9.38
C ARG A 479 -6.74 -28.82 9.01
N LYS A 480 -7.03 -29.00 7.73
CA LYS A 480 -8.34 -29.46 7.24
C LYS A 480 -8.67 -30.87 7.78
N ASN A 481 -7.72 -31.81 7.68
CA ASN A 481 -7.91 -33.18 8.13
C ASN A 481 -8.14 -33.28 9.65
N ASN A 482 -7.49 -32.39 10.41
CA ASN A 482 -7.62 -32.35 11.86
C ASN A 482 -8.78 -31.44 12.34
N ASN A 483 -9.53 -30.84 11.42
CA ASN A 483 -10.56 -29.83 11.73
C ASN A 483 -10.05 -28.71 12.65
N GLN A 484 -8.81 -28.24 12.42
CA GLN A 484 -8.14 -27.21 13.20
C GLN A 484 -8.05 -25.92 12.36
N PRO A 485 -8.95 -24.94 12.54
CA PRO A 485 -8.84 -23.65 11.83
C PRO A 485 -7.56 -22.92 12.27
N PHE A 486 -7.03 -22.11 11.35
CA PHE A 486 -5.95 -21.21 11.67
C PHE A 486 -6.43 -20.13 12.66
N LYS A 487 -5.59 -19.83 13.66
CA LYS A 487 -5.83 -18.72 14.59
C LYS A 487 -4.70 -17.71 14.42
N PRO A 488 -5.02 -16.45 14.06
CA PRO A 488 -4.02 -15.39 14.02
C PRO A 488 -3.42 -15.14 15.41
N VAL A 489 -2.17 -14.66 15.43
CA VAL A 489 -1.46 -14.34 16.67
C VAL A 489 -1.69 -12.88 17.06
N ILE A 490 -1.61 -11.97 16.09
CA ILE A 490 -1.67 -10.53 16.35
C ILE A 490 -3.11 -10.03 16.37
N PHE A 491 -3.96 -10.52 15.46
CA PHE A 491 -5.28 -9.95 15.24
C PHE A 491 -6.41 -10.84 15.74
N CYS A 492 -7.32 -10.22 16.48
CA CYS A 492 -8.58 -10.83 16.84
C CYS A 492 -9.54 -10.71 15.67
N ILE A 493 -10.25 -11.79 15.46
CA ILE A 493 -11.21 -11.97 14.38
C ILE A 493 -12.56 -12.17 15.09
N ASP A 494 -13.06 -11.11 15.71
CA ASP A 494 -14.35 -11.19 16.36
C ASP A 494 -15.47 -11.16 15.32
N ASP A 495 -16.40 -12.09 15.46
CA ASP A 495 -17.72 -12.01 14.86
C ASP A 495 -18.42 -10.80 15.51
N ASP A 496 -18.32 -9.63 14.91
CA ASP A 496 -19.13 -8.48 15.32
C ASP A 496 -20.60 -8.83 15.01
N GLU A 497 -21.34 -9.23 16.05
CA GLU A 497 -22.75 -9.61 15.94
C GLU A 497 -23.62 -8.49 15.37
N ASN A 498 -23.07 -7.26 15.29
CA ASN A 498 -23.72 -6.08 14.72
C ASN A 498 -23.22 -5.72 13.30
N ALA A 499 -22.31 -6.48 12.69
CA ALA A 499 -21.93 -6.25 11.31
C ALA A 499 -23.10 -6.66 10.40
N ASN A 500 -23.80 -5.66 9.88
CA ASN A 500 -24.93 -5.80 8.97
C ASN A 500 -24.64 -6.82 7.87
N SER A 501 -25.47 -7.86 7.79
CA SER A 501 -25.30 -9.10 7.02
C SER A 501 -25.47 -8.97 5.51
N ASP A 502 -25.13 -7.84 4.90
CA ASP A 502 -25.36 -7.59 3.47
C ASP A 502 -24.29 -8.20 2.53
N LEU A 503 -23.34 -8.98 3.07
CA LEU A 503 -22.42 -9.75 2.24
C LEU A 503 -23.01 -11.16 2.00
N PRO A 504 -23.21 -11.57 0.74
CA PRO A 504 -23.73 -12.89 0.44
C PRO A 504 -22.79 -13.99 0.96
N ASP A 505 -23.36 -15.01 1.60
CA ASP A 505 -22.69 -16.19 2.20
C ASP A 505 -21.67 -16.91 1.28
N GLN A 506 -21.68 -16.61 -0.01
CA GLN A 506 -20.82 -17.23 -1.04
C GLN A 506 -19.35 -16.81 -0.98
N HIS A 507 -19.00 -15.80 -0.17
CA HIS A 507 -17.62 -15.30 -0.02
C HIS A 507 -16.94 -15.76 1.27
N LEU A 508 -17.62 -16.58 2.06
CA LEU A 508 -17.03 -17.27 3.20
C LEU A 508 -16.06 -18.33 2.68
N GLY A 509 -14.75 -18.05 2.75
CA GLY A 509 -13.78 -19.11 2.61
C GLY A 509 -14.06 -20.19 3.68
N PRO A 510 -13.53 -21.42 3.52
CA PRO A 510 -13.84 -22.56 4.40
C PRO A 510 -13.54 -22.33 5.90
N ASN A 511 -13.07 -21.17 6.27
CA ASN A 511 -12.63 -20.80 7.62
C ASN A 511 -13.46 -19.66 8.25
N GLY A 512 -14.58 -19.21 7.66
CA GLY A 512 -15.50 -18.25 8.29
C GLY A 512 -15.00 -16.79 8.38
N TYR A 513 -13.92 -16.42 7.70
CA TYR A 513 -13.25 -15.10 7.80
C TYR A 513 -13.98 -13.93 7.13
N ALA A 514 -15.24 -14.03 6.84
CA ALA A 514 -15.97 -13.08 5.98
C ALA A 514 -16.40 -11.78 6.65
N LYS A 515 -16.26 -11.63 7.96
CA LYS A 515 -16.91 -10.53 8.69
C LYS A 515 -16.00 -9.39 9.13
N PHE A 516 -14.75 -9.34 8.67
CA PHE A 516 -13.84 -8.29 9.10
C PHE A 516 -14.02 -6.99 8.32
N SER A 517 -14.19 -5.91 9.04
CA SER A 517 -13.91 -4.58 8.51
C SER A 517 -12.89 -3.82 9.36
N LYS A 518 -12.86 -4.10 10.68
CA LYS A 518 -12.01 -3.39 11.65
C LYS A 518 -11.33 -4.39 12.58
N PRO A 519 -10.12 -4.88 12.23
CA PRO A 519 -9.40 -5.81 13.09
C PRO A 519 -9.03 -5.16 14.43
N THR A 520 -9.10 -5.95 15.49
CA THR A 520 -8.59 -5.59 16.84
C THR A 520 -7.39 -6.46 17.19
N LEU A 521 -6.62 -6.05 18.20
CA LEU A 521 -5.47 -6.83 18.64
C LEU A 521 -5.90 -7.94 19.60
N THR A 522 -5.30 -9.11 19.46
CA THR A 522 -5.38 -10.16 20.48
C THR A 522 -4.61 -9.71 21.75
N PRO A 523 -4.77 -10.37 22.90
CA PRO A 523 -3.91 -10.12 24.06
C PRO A 523 -2.41 -10.29 23.75
N ASP A 524 -2.04 -11.22 22.88
CA ASP A 524 -0.66 -11.41 22.46
C ASP A 524 -0.23 -10.34 21.44
N GLY A 525 -1.13 -9.93 20.54
CA GLY A 525 -0.91 -8.78 19.65
C GLY A 525 -0.66 -7.49 20.42
N ALA A 526 -1.40 -7.24 21.50
CA ALA A 526 -1.18 -6.10 22.37
C ALA A 526 0.19 -6.14 23.08
N LYS A 527 0.61 -7.33 23.56
CA LYS A 527 1.97 -7.51 24.15
C LYS A 527 3.06 -7.27 23.11
N ILE A 528 2.85 -7.74 21.87
CA ILE A 528 3.76 -7.51 20.76
C ILE A 528 3.87 -6.02 20.48
N LEU A 529 2.75 -5.30 20.40
CA LEU A 529 2.72 -3.86 20.19
C LEU A 529 3.54 -3.12 21.26
N GLU A 530 3.34 -3.44 22.53
CA GLU A 530 4.10 -2.83 23.63
C GLU A 530 5.60 -3.17 23.56
N ALA A 531 5.96 -4.39 23.17
CA ALA A 531 7.37 -4.78 22.98
C ALA A 531 8.03 -3.97 21.85
N GLU A 532 7.30 -3.71 20.74
CA GLU A 532 7.79 -2.87 19.64
C GLU A 532 7.95 -1.40 20.09
N PHE A 533 7.01 -0.84 20.85
CA PHE A 533 7.13 0.50 21.42
C PHE A 533 8.33 0.64 22.36
N ASN A 534 8.62 -0.37 23.14
CA ASN A 534 9.79 -0.41 24.03
C ASN A 534 11.11 -0.72 23.30
N GLY A 535 11.09 -0.98 21.97
CA GLY A 535 12.28 -1.29 21.18
C GLY A 535 12.93 -2.63 21.53
N ILE A 536 12.17 -3.56 22.14
CA ILE A 536 12.70 -4.85 22.54
C ILE A 536 13.15 -5.65 21.32
N GLY A 537 14.42 -6.06 21.31
CA GLY A 537 15.01 -6.87 20.25
C GLY A 537 15.49 -6.07 19.02
N TYR A 538 15.49 -4.74 19.07
CA TYR A 538 16.06 -3.89 18.01
C TYR A 538 17.56 -3.65 18.19
N ASP A 539 18.07 -3.80 19.38
CA ASP A 539 19.52 -3.82 19.64
C ASP A 539 20.08 -5.14 19.14
N GLY A 540 21.05 -5.08 18.25
CA GLY A 540 21.80 -6.27 17.85
C GLY A 540 22.51 -6.89 19.06
N PRO A 541 22.94 -8.17 19.00
CA PRO A 541 23.81 -8.71 20.01
C PRO A 541 25.02 -7.77 20.14
N PRO A 542 25.55 -7.53 21.36
CA PRO A 542 26.75 -6.74 21.52
C PRO A 542 27.81 -7.34 20.60
N LEU A 543 28.41 -6.50 19.75
CA LEU A 543 29.56 -6.91 18.94
C LEU A 543 30.58 -7.47 19.93
N ASP A 544 30.80 -8.79 19.91
CA ASP A 544 31.86 -9.41 20.67
C ASP A 544 33.16 -8.66 20.37
N LYS A 545 33.75 -8.12 21.43
CA LYS A 545 34.96 -7.30 21.37
C LYS A 545 36.18 -8.16 21.03
#